data_c4ea46793d425ca4458aef08d9f4b6dc
#
_entry.id   c4ea46793d425ca4458aef08d9f4b6dc
#
_cell.length_a   1.000
_cell.length_b   1.000
_cell.length_c   1.000
_cell.angle_alpha   90.00
_cell.angle_beta   90.00
_cell.angle_gamma   90.00
#
_symmetry.space_group_name_H-M   'P 1'
#
loop_
_entity.id
_entity.type
_entity.pdbx_description
1 polymer ?
#
loop_
_entity_poly.entity_id
_entity_poly.type
_entity_poly.pdbx_seq_one_letter_code
_entity_poly.pdbx_strand_id
1 'polypeptide(L)'
;MRTLLSDRLAPITSSIGYLNVPLDTAAAGLLAWRRGLYGRVHARPVEGPLPRLIHHLEPLTGGSRSRELLVATRSPEWTAFFDCLLTGTDADTAVGQLCLSLGCKGVSLATVPHTLGTGLEPQGRYGAVQMTLYGPLRTDWLNRVRSISVAHDGSRWRFDADGTEQDFETPSAYTRRKIRDRFTSDMLAEYCAALGIEPFEEAFYGPAGVLVTSDVPTAPEGKVLRLTEAQAWFGIRPGANEQVPG
;
A
#
# COMPACT_ATOMS: atom_id res chain seq x y z
N MET A 1 -1.64 16.95 5.50
CA MET A 1 -1.71 15.47 5.47
C MET A 1 -0.41 14.97 4.88
N ARG A 2 0.37 14.21 5.61
CA ARG A 2 1.55 13.52 5.05
C ARG A 2 1.08 12.44 4.08
N THR A 3 1.82 12.20 3.01
CA THR A 3 1.60 11.08 2.10
C THR A 3 2.78 10.13 2.17
N LEU A 4 2.55 8.84 1.93
CA LEU A 4 3.61 7.83 1.93
C LEU A 4 4.70 8.25 0.93
N LEU A 5 5.94 8.37 1.43
CA LEU A 5 7.11 8.78 0.65
C LEU A 5 6.92 10.10 -0.12
N SER A 6 6.14 11.04 0.47
CA SER A 6 5.86 12.37 -0.11
C SER A 6 5.29 12.34 -1.54
N ASP A 7 4.49 11.32 -1.86
CA ASP A 7 3.93 11.06 -3.19
C ASP A 7 4.97 10.92 -4.33
N ARG A 8 6.27 10.81 -4.02
CA ARG A 8 7.32 10.76 -5.06
C ARG A 8 7.19 9.54 -5.97
N LEU A 9 6.69 8.44 -5.45
CA LEU A 9 6.50 7.17 -6.18
C LEU A 9 5.02 6.77 -6.28
N ALA A 10 4.11 7.70 -5.94
CA ALA A 10 2.68 7.48 -6.15
C ALA A 10 2.36 7.47 -7.67
N PRO A 11 1.35 6.72 -8.14
CA PRO A 11 0.32 6.05 -7.34
C PRO A 11 0.77 4.75 -6.66
N ILE A 12 1.87 4.10 -7.05
CA ILE A 12 2.30 2.81 -6.48
C ILE A 12 2.33 2.87 -4.95
N THR A 13 2.98 3.88 -4.40
CA THR A 13 3.13 4.06 -2.95
C THR A 13 1.95 4.76 -2.27
N SER A 14 0.85 5.02 -2.97
CA SER A 14 -0.37 5.51 -2.32
C SER A 14 -0.96 4.48 -1.35
N SER A 15 -0.65 3.20 -1.57
CA SER A 15 -0.90 2.09 -0.65
C SER A 15 0.34 1.20 -0.60
N ILE A 16 0.66 0.65 0.57
CA ILE A 16 1.79 -0.25 0.79
C ILE A 16 1.33 -1.39 1.70
N GLY A 17 1.71 -2.62 1.33
CA GLY A 17 1.51 -3.80 2.16
C GLY A 17 2.76 -4.14 2.98
N TYR A 18 2.57 -4.74 4.14
CA TYR A 18 3.66 -5.27 4.97
C TYR A 18 3.31 -6.65 5.48
N LEU A 19 4.27 -7.56 5.41
CA LEU A 19 4.17 -8.93 5.91
C LEU A 19 5.17 -9.11 7.04
N ASN A 20 4.72 -9.61 8.18
CA ASN A 20 5.59 -9.88 9.34
C ASN A 20 6.32 -11.22 9.17
N VAL A 21 7.13 -11.29 8.14
CA VAL A 21 8.05 -12.39 7.82
C VAL A 21 9.24 -11.85 7.03
N PRO A 22 10.41 -12.53 7.08
CA PRO A 22 11.58 -12.18 6.25
C PRO A 22 11.29 -12.23 4.74
N LEU A 23 12.08 -11.48 3.97
CA LEU A 23 11.93 -11.34 2.52
C LEU A 23 11.84 -12.68 1.77
N ASP A 24 12.71 -13.63 2.10
CA ASP A 24 12.74 -14.93 1.42
C ASP A 24 11.46 -15.75 1.68
N THR A 25 10.94 -15.68 2.91
CA THR A 25 9.68 -16.32 3.27
C THR A 25 8.49 -15.69 2.53
N ALA A 26 8.43 -14.35 2.51
CA ALA A 26 7.41 -13.62 1.76
C ALA A 26 7.47 -13.95 0.26
N ALA A 27 8.68 -13.99 -0.32
CA ALA A 27 8.89 -14.30 -1.73
C ALA A 27 8.46 -15.72 -2.08
N ALA A 28 8.80 -16.69 -1.25
CA ALA A 28 8.37 -18.09 -1.45
C ALA A 28 6.84 -18.21 -1.39
N GLY A 29 6.19 -17.54 -0.43
CA GLY A 29 4.74 -17.54 -0.28
C GLY A 29 4.04 -16.88 -1.48
N LEU A 30 4.50 -15.72 -1.91
CA LEU A 30 3.95 -15.01 -3.07
C LEU A 30 4.09 -15.84 -4.35
N LEU A 31 5.28 -16.43 -4.57
CA LEU A 31 5.55 -17.28 -5.72
C LEU A 31 4.65 -18.53 -5.74
N ALA A 32 4.48 -19.20 -4.61
CA ALA A 32 3.59 -20.35 -4.48
C ALA A 32 2.13 -19.98 -4.78
N TRP A 33 1.65 -18.89 -4.20
CA TRP A 33 0.29 -18.42 -4.45
C TRP A 33 0.06 -18.08 -5.93
N ARG A 34 0.96 -17.31 -6.54
CA ARG A 34 0.81 -16.89 -7.95
C ARG A 34 0.93 -18.06 -8.92
N ARG A 35 1.78 -19.05 -8.65
CA ARG A 35 1.85 -20.29 -9.44
C ARG A 35 0.55 -21.09 -9.42
N GLY A 36 -0.14 -21.13 -8.29
CA GLY A 36 -1.46 -21.74 -8.17
C GLY A 36 -2.55 -21.04 -9.02
N LEU A 37 -2.37 -19.75 -9.31
CA LEU A 37 -3.35 -18.97 -10.10
C LEU A 37 -3.00 -18.91 -11.60
N TYR A 38 -1.71 -18.76 -11.95
CA TYR A 38 -1.31 -18.37 -13.30
C TYR A 38 -0.37 -19.35 -14.01
N GLY A 39 0.09 -20.38 -13.31
CA GLY A 39 0.97 -21.39 -13.86
C GLY A 39 2.42 -20.92 -14.06
N ARG A 40 2.67 -20.01 -15.02
CA ARG A 40 4.00 -19.46 -15.25
C ARG A 40 4.25 -18.20 -14.42
N VAL A 41 5.12 -18.34 -13.43
CA VAL A 41 5.50 -17.26 -12.53
C VAL A 41 7.00 -17.35 -12.28
N HIS A 42 7.68 -16.24 -12.41
CA HIS A 42 9.12 -16.09 -12.21
C HIS A 42 9.41 -15.15 -11.07
N ALA A 43 10.42 -15.47 -10.27
CA ALA A 43 10.95 -14.58 -9.25
C ALA A 43 12.43 -14.33 -9.52
N ARG A 44 12.88 -13.09 -9.37
CA ARG A 44 14.29 -12.74 -9.46
C ARG A 44 14.67 -11.74 -8.37
N PRO A 45 15.87 -11.84 -7.78
CA PRO A 45 16.38 -10.83 -6.88
C PRO A 45 16.60 -9.51 -7.64
N VAL A 46 16.40 -8.40 -6.95
CA VAL A 46 16.68 -7.04 -7.42
C VAL A 46 17.34 -6.25 -6.30
N GLU A 47 18.21 -5.31 -6.67
CA GLU A 47 18.97 -4.52 -5.70
C GLU A 47 19.01 -3.04 -6.10
N GLY A 48 19.04 -2.16 -5.09
CA GLY A 48 19.18 -0.73 -5.24
C GLY A 48 18.32 0.07 -4.26
N PRO A 49 18.38 1.41 -4.31
CA PRO A 49 17.50 2.25 -3.52
C PRO A 49 16.04 2.06 -3.94
N LEU A 50 15.11 2.33 -3.03
CA LEU A 50 13.67 2.09 -3.25
C LEU A 50 13.14 2.65 -4.59
N PRO A 51 13.47 3.87 -5.03
CA PRO A 51 12.99 4.36 -6.32
C PRO A 51 13.39 3.46 -7.50
N ARG A 52 14.62 2.94 -7.49
CA ARG A 52 15.09 2.01 -8.53
C ARG A 52 14.34 0.67 -8.47
N LEU A 53 14.06 0.18 -7.27
CA LEU A 53 13.30 -1.06 -7.09
C LEU A 53 11.87 -0.90 -7.61
N ILE A 54 11.21 0.21 -7.31
CA ILE A 54 9.84 0.53 -7.75
C ILE A 54 9.76 0.63 -9.28
N HIS A 55 10.79 1.14 -9.97
CA HIS A 55 10.81 1.19 -11.43
C HIS A 55 10.74 -0.19 -12.12
N HIS A 56 11.05 -1.29 -11.42
CA HIS A 56 10.82 -2.63 -11.95
C HIS A 56 9.34 -3.00 -12.11
N LEU A 57 8.44 -2.24 -11.49
CA LEU A 57 6.98 -2.42 -11.65
C LEU A 57 6.43 -1.77 -12.92
N GLU A 58 7.21 -0.93 -13.60
CA GLU A 58 6.77 -0.31 -14.86
C GLU A 58 6.72 -1.28 -16.05
N PRO A 59 5.80 -1.06 -16.99
CA PRO A 59 4.74 -0.06 -16.96
C PRO A 59 3.61 -0.45 -16.00
N LEU A 60 2.90 0.56 -15.44
CA LEU A 60 1.73 0.34 -14.59
C LEU A 60 0.54 -0.07 -15.45
N THR A 61 -0.30 -0.94 -14.91
CA THR A 61 -1.40 -1.54 -15.67
C THR A 61 -2.74 -1.34 -14.97
N GLY A 62 -3.78 -1.05 -15.75
CA GLY A 62 -5.15 -1.03 -15.26
C GLY A 62 -5.74 -2.46 -15.28
N GLY A 63 -5.90 -3.07 -14.11
CA GLY A 63 -6.64 -4.32 -13.95
C GLY A 63 -5.83 -5.63 -13.96
N SER A 64 -4.56 -5.66 -14.38
CA SER A 64 -3.74 -6.88 -14.31
C SER A 64 -2.47 -6.69 -13.48
N ARG A 65 -2.22 -7.61 -12.55
CA ARG A 65 -1.02 -7.62 -11.69
C ARG A 65 0.03 -8.56 -12.27
N SER A 66 0.70 -8.14 -13.31
CA SER A 66 1.75 -8.94 -13.95
C SER A 66 3.10 -8.82 -13.24
N ARG A 67 3.28 -7.81 -12.38
CA ARG A 67 4.52 -7.56 -11.63
C ARG A 67 4.18 -7.19 -10.19
N GLU A 68 4.88 -7.83 -9.27
CA GLU A 68 4.79 -7.60 -7.84
C GLU A 68 6.20 -7.54 -7.27
N LEU A 69 6.43 -6.68 -6.31
CA LEU A 69 7.73 -6.43 -5.72
C LEU A 69 7.65 -6.56 -4.21
N LEU A 70 8.50 -7.40 -3.67
CA LEU A 70 8.79 -7.49 -2.25
C LEU A 70 10.11 -6.79 -1.96
N VAL A 71 10.16 -6.00 -0.90
CA VAL A 71 11.34 -5.22 -0.50
C VAL A 71 11.64 -5.48 0.97
N ALA A 72 12.90 -5.84 1.26
CA ALA A 72 13.37 -5.92 2.64
C ALA A 72 13.22 -4.57 3.33
N THR A 73 13.00 -4.59 4.62
CA THR A 73 13.00 -3.36 5.44
C THR A 73 14.14 -3.37 6.44
N ARG A 74 14.38 -2.24 7.11
CA ARG A 74 15.36 -2.15 8.21
C ARG A 74 14.96 -2.99 9.42
N SER A 75 13.68 -3.30 9.55
CA SER A 75 13.14 -4.26 10.51
C SER A 75 13.10 -5.64 9.81
N PRO A 76 14.06 -6.55 10.07
CA PRO A 76 14.23 -7.76 9.25
C PRO A 76 13.05 -8.74 9.33
N GLU A 77 12.18 -8.56 10.30
CA GLU A 77 10.91 -9.27 10.45
C GLU A 77 9.79 -8.75 9.53
N TRP A 78 9.96 -7.58 8.91
CA TRP A 78 8.96 -6.99 8.04
C TRP A 78 9.44 -6.93 6.59
N THR A 79 8.58 -7.35 5.69
CA THR A 79 8.78 -7.23 4.23
C THR A 79 7.69 -6.33 3.65
N ALA A 80 8.09 -5.31 2.89
CA ALA A 80 7.17 -4.43 2.19
C ALA A 80 6.73 -5.05 0.86
N PHE A 81 5.47 -4.83 0.47
CA PHE A 81 4.84 -5.33 -0.75
C PHE A 81 4.32 -4.16 -1.61
N PHE A 82 4.60 -4.24 -2.90
CA PHE A 82 4.13 -3.33 -3.94
C PHE A 82 3.68 -4.10 -5.18
N ASP A 83 2.79 -3.53 -5.99
CA ASP A 83 2.41 -4.09 -7.30
C ASP A 83 2.35 -3.02 -8.40
N CYS A 84 2.11 -3.46 -9.64
CA CYS A 84 2.10 -2.60 -10.81
C CYS A 84 0.72 -2.02 -11.16
N LEU A 85 -0.24 -2.02 -10.24
CA LEU A 85 -1.56 -1.47 -10.55
C LEU A 85 -1.51 0.06 -10.69
N LEU A 86 -2.16 0.54 -11.74
CA LEU A 86 -2.22 1.95 -12.09
C LEU A 86 -2.87 2.82 -10.99
N THR A 87 -3.80 2.27 -10.24
CA THR A 87 -4.52 2.96 -9.15
C THR A 87 -3.79 2.95 -7.82
N GLY A 88 -2.63 2.33 -7.76
CA GLY A 88 -1.85 2.07 -6.55
C GLY A 88 -1.85 0.60 -6.17
N THR A 89 -0.91 0.20 -5.34
CA THR A 89 -0.76 -1.17 -4.86
C THR A 89 -2.05 -1.69 -4.20
N ASP A 90 -2.56 -2.85 -4.64
CA ASP A 90 -3.64 -3.56 -3.94
C ASP A 90 -3.05 -4.39 -2.79
N ALA A 91 -2.66 -3.68 -1.75
CA ALA A 91 -2.05 -4.26 -0.57
C ALA A 91 -3.03 -5.16 0.19
N ASP A 92 -4.30 -4.79 0.27
CA ASP A 92 -5.32 -5.51 1.03
C ASP A 92 -5.46 -6.96 0.59
N THR A 93 -5.60 -7.18 -0.73
CA THR A 93 -5.75 -8.54 -1.27
C THR A 93 -4.49 -9.37 -1.05
N ALA A 94 -3.32 -8.81 -1.34
CA ALA A 94 -2.07 -9.56 -1.28
C ALA A 94 -1.69 -9.88 0.17
N VAL A 95 -1.72 -8.89 1.07
CA VAL A 95 -1.37 -9.08 2.48
C VAL A 95 -2.34 -10.03 3.15
N GLY A 96 -3.66 -9.86 2.95
CA GLY A 96 -4.66 -10.75 3.52
C GLY A 96 -4.42 -12.21 3.13
N GLN A 97 -4.23 -12.49 1.83
CA GLN A 97 -4.00 -13.84 1.34
C GLN A 97 -2.67 -14.44 1.84
N LEU A 98 -1.60 -13.65 1.83
CA LEU A 98 -0.28 -14.13 2.26
C LEU A 98 -0.24 -14.37 3.77
N CYS A 99 -0.91 -13.54 4.57
CA CYS A 99 -1.01 -13.78 6.02
C CYS A 99 -1.69 -15.11 6.36
N LEU A 100 -2.76 -15.47 5.62
CA LEU A 100 -3.41 -16.77 5.78
C LEU A 100 -2.50 -17.93 5.37
N SER A 101 -1.82 -17.81 4.22
CA SER A 101 -1.02 -18.91 3.68
C SER A 101 0.30 -19.12 4.42
N LEU A 102 0.89 -18.05 4.96
CA LEU A 102 2.17 -18.07 5.69
C LEU A 102 1.99 -18.19 7.20
N GLY A 103 0.76 -18.08 7.72
CA GLY A 103 0.51 -18.09 9.17
C GLY A 103 1.13 -16.88 9.88
N CYS A 104 1.17 -15.71 9.24
CA CYS A 104 1.82 -14.51 9.78
C CYS A 104 0.84 -13.35 9.99
N LYS A 105 1.33 -12.27 10.62
CA LYS A 105 0.63 -10.99 10.68
C LYS A 105 0.98 -10.13 9.47
N GLY A 106 0.12 -9.15 9.17
CA GLY A 106 0.39 -8.18 8.12
C GLY A 106 -0.38 -6.88 8.30
N VAL A 107 0.04 -5.88 7.55
CA VAL A 107 -0.56 -4.54 7.58
C VAL A 107 -0.72 -4.03 6.15
N SER A 108 -1.86 -3.47 5.81
CA SER A 108 -2.00 -2.61 4.64
C SER A 108 -2.23 -1.17 5.06
N LEU A 109 -1.59 -0.25 4.38
CA LEU A 109 -1.65 1.18 4.64
C LEU A 109 -2.02 1.94 3.37
N ALA A 110 -2.78 3.02 3.51
CA ALA A 110 -2.99 3.95 2.41
C ALA A 110 -3.01 5.39 2.91
N THR A 111 -2.37 6.29 2.14
CA THR A 111 -2.54 7.74 2.29
C THR A 111 -2.69 8.37 0.92
N VAL A 112 -3.86 8.95 0.67
CA VAL A 112 -4.20 9.57 -0.61
C VAL A 112 -4.72 10.99 -0.36
N PRO A 113 -4.11 12.04 -0.91
CA PRO A 113 -4.65 13.38 -0.82
C PRO A 113 -5.94 13.50 -1.65
N HIS A 114 -6.90 14.27 -1.15
CA HIS A 114 -8.11 14.56 -1.91
C HIS A 114 -7.83 15.67 -2.91
N THR A 115 -7.76 15.32 -4.19
CA THR A 115 -7.36 16.23 -5.28
C THR A 115 -8.39 16.34 -6.39
N LEU A 116 -9.61 15.80 -6.19
CA LEU A 116 -10.69 15.93 -7.16
C LEU A 116 -11.04 17.42 -7.34
N GLY A 117 -10.93 17.86 -8.60
CA GLY A 117 -11.37 19.19 -9.02
C GLY A 117 -12.70 19.11 -9.78
N THR A 118 -13.22 20.27 -10.15
CA THR A 118 -14.44 20.40 -10.97
C THR A 118 -14.20 20.20 -12.47
N GLY A 119 -12.95 19.99 -12.89
CA GLY A 119 -12.55 19.77 -14.28
C GLY A 119 -12.45 18.30 -14.66
N LEU A 120 -12.42 18.02 -15.97
CA LEU A 120 -12.33 16.66 -16.49
C LEU A 120 -10.92 16.05 -16.38
N GLU A 121 -9.87 16.87 -16.28
CA GLU A 121 -8.49 16.43 -16.15
C GLU A 121 -7.65 17.47 -15.35
N PRO A 122 -6.69 17.02 -14.55
CA PRO A 122 -6.39 15.61 -14.21
C PRO A 122 -7.54 14.96 -13.42
N GLN A 123 -7.67 13.62 -13.51
CA GLN A 123 -8.79 12.91 -12.87
C GLN A 123 -8.84 13.10 -11.34
N GLY A 124 -7.69 13.46 -10.73
CA GLY A 124 -7.61 13.60 -9.30
C GLY A 124 -7.78 12.28 -8.55
N ARG A 125 -7.82 12.35 -7.24
CA ARG A 125 -7.95 11.17 -6.36
C ARG A 125 -8.89 11.47 -5.20
N TYR A 126 -9.70 10.47 -4.81
CA TYR A 126 -10.44 10.52 -3.55
C TYR A 126 -9.47 10.38 -2.39
N GLY A 127 -9.60 11.27 -1.41
CA GLY A 127 -8.71 11.29 -0.24
C GLY A 127 -8.98 10.13 0.70
N ALA A 128 -7.90 9.56 1.26
CA ALA A 128 -7.99 8.51 2.27
C ALA A 128 -6.77 8.49 3.21
N VAL A 129 -7.00 8.07 4.46
CA VAL A 129 -5.99 7.57 5.39
C VAL A 129 -6.54 6.26 5.93
N GLN A 130 -5.84 5.16 5.70
CA GLN A 130 -6.34 3.83 6.03
C GLN A 130 -5.24 2.95 6.60
N MET A 131 -5.62 2.06 7.53
CA MET A 131 -4.79 1.01 8.08
C MET A 131 -5.65 -0.22 8.29
N THR A 132 -5.20 -1.37 7.81
CA THR A 132 -5.83 -2.66 8.07
C THR A 132 -4.80 -3.65 8.60
N LEU A 133 -5.08 -4.29 9.72
CA LEU A 133 -4.28 -5.35 10.30
C LEU A 133 -4.86 -6.70 9.92
N TYR A 134 -4.00 -7.61 9.53
CA TYR A 134 -4.31 -8.99 9.18
C TYR A 134 -3.63 -9.96 10.15
N GLY A 135 -4.34 -11.05 10.45
CA GLY A 135 -3.83 -12.14 11.26
C GLY A 135 -3.65 -13.43 10.46
N PRO A 136 -3.06 -14.46 11.11
CA PRO A 136 -2.87 -15.77 10.49
C PRO A 136 -4.14 -16.61 10.41
N LEU A 137 -5.18 -16.24 11.14
CA LEU A 137 -6.40 -17.02 11.28
C LEU A 137 -7.58 -16.32 10.61
N ARG A 138 -8.51 -17.11 10.07
CA ARG A 138 -9.79 -16.58 9.57
C ARG A 138 -10.62 -15.99 10.69
N THR A 139 -11.25 -14.86 10.41
CA THR A 139 -12.26 -14.19 11.23
C THR A 139 -13.58 -14.15 10.47
N ASP A 140 -14.63 -13.60 11.06
CA ASP A 140 -15.91 -13.36 10.36
C ASP A 140 -15.73 -12.41 9.15
N TRP A 141 -14.63 -11.68 9.14
CA TRP A 141 -14.26 -10.76 8.06
C TRP A 141 -12.93 -11.15 7.41
N LEU A 142 -12.91 -12.32 6.76
CA LEU A 142 -11.72 -12.97 6.16
C LEU A 142 -10.67 -13.31 7.23
N ASN A 143 -9.63 -12.49 7.37
CA ASN A 143 -8.61 -12.57 8.41
C ASN A 143 -8.22 -11.18 8.91
N ARG A 144 -9.07 -10.20 8.70
CA ARG A 144 -8.87 -8.84 9.23
C ARG A 144 -9.05 -8.86 10.74
N VAL A 145 -8.08 -8.30 11.45
CA VAL A 145 -8.09 -8.15 12.91
C VAL A 145 -8.60 -6.78 13.30
N ARG A 146 -8.18 -5.76 12.55
CA ARG A 146 -8.56 -4.36 12.73
C ARG A 146 -8.55 -3.62 11.41
N SER A 147 -9.50 -2.72 11.22
CA SER A 147 -9.49 -1.75 10.12
C SER A 147 -9.87 -0.38 10.65
N ILE A 148 -9.11 0.64 10.29
CA ILE A 148 -9.38 2.04 10.63
C ILE A 148 -9.23 2.86 9.36
N SER A 149 -10.24 3.67 9.05
CA SER A 149 -10.22 4.48 7.85
C SER A 149 -10.89 5.84 8.01
N VAL A 150 -10.31 6.85 7.39
CA VAL A 150 -10.96 8.10 7.01
C VAL A 150 -10.84 8.21 5.50
N ALA A 151 -11.93 8.10 4.78
CA ALA A 151 -11.92 8.14 3.33
C ALA A 151 -13.09 8.96 2.75
N HIS A 152 -12.90 9.51 1.56
CA HIS A 152 -13.95 10.18 0.80
C HIS A 152 -14.65 9.16 -0.11
N ASP A 153 -15.96 8.95 0.09
CA ASP A 153 -16.75 7.93 -0.61
C ASP A 153 -17.30 8.37 -1.99
N GLY A 154 -16.81 9.51 -2.49
CA GLY A 154 -17.33 10.15 -3.71
C GLY A 154 -18.31 11.30 -3.41
N SER A 155 -18.99 11.28 -2.26
CA SER A 155 -19.93 12.31 -1.83
C SER A 155 -19.48 13.08 -0.59
N ARG A 156 -18.88 12.36 0.38
CA ARG A 156 -18.46 12.91 1.68
C ARG A 156 -17.35 12.11 2.32
N TRP A 157 -16.74 12.68 3.34
CA TRP A 157 -15.81 11.97 4.20
C TRP A 157 -16.55 11.01 5.14
N ARG A 158 -16.02 9.79 5.26
CA ARG A 158 -16.47 8.75 6.18
C ARG A 158 -15.33 8.38 7.13
N PHE A 159 -15.70 7.95 8.31
CA PHE A 159 -14.80 7.31 9.26
C PHE A 159 -15.40 5.97 9.64
N ASP A 160 -14.57 4.94 9.58
CA ASP A 160 -14.91 3.59 10.02
C ASP A 160 -13.78 3.03 10.87
N ALA A 161 -14.11 2.25 11.90
CA ALA A 161 -13.16 1.61 12.79
C ALA A 161 -13.76 0.29 13.29
N ASP A 162 -13.38 -0.81 12.64
CA ASP A 162 -13.94 -2.14 12.87
C ASP A 162 -12.88 -3.14 13.35
N GLY A 163 -13.30 -4.16 14.10
CA GLY A 163 -12.46 -5.22 14.63
C GLY A 163 -11.87 -4.89 16.01
N THR A 164 -10.86 -5.66 16.43
CA THR A 164 -10.30 -5.58 17.78
C THR A 164 -9.38 -4.37 17.92
N GLU A 165 -9.73 -3.44 18.81
CA GLU A 165 -8.89 -2.29 19.15
C GLU A 165 -7.53 -2.74 19.66
N GLN A 166 -6.49 -2.02 19.28
CA GLN A 166 -5.10 -2.32 19.63
C GLN A 166 -4.60 -1.34 20.70
N ASP A 167 -3.69 -1.79 21.54
CA ASP A 167 -3.16 -1.02 22.68
C ASP A 167 -2.47 0.29 22.28
N PHE A 168 -1.99 0.39 21.02
CA PHE A 168 -1.34 1.59 20.51
C PHE A 168 -2.32 2.64 19.95
N GLU A 169 -3.61 2.35 19.90
CA GLU A 169 -4.61 3.27 19.34
C GLU A 169 -4.95 4.41 20.31
N THR A 170 -5.48 5.48 19.76
CA THR A 170 -6.02 6.64 20.50
C THR A 170 -7.52 6.77 20.24
N PRO A 171 -8.38 5.92 20.87
CA PRO A 171 -9.81 5.85 20.57
C PRO A 171 -10.56 7.16 20.83
N SER A 172 -10.06 7.99 21.75
CA SER A 172 -10.63 9.31 22.01
C SER A 172 -10.61 10.24 20.78
N ALA A 173 -9.68 10.02 19.84
CA ALA A 173 -9.64 10.76 18.59
C ALA A 173 -10.81 10.39 17.66
N TYR A 174 -11.32 9.18 17.74
CA TYR A 174 -12.36 8.65 16.83
C TYR A 174 -13.72 9.34 17.02
N THR A 175 -13.91 10.03 18.14
CA THR A 175 -15.13 10.79 18.45
C THR A 175 -15.06 12.26 18.09
N ARG A 176 -13.92 12.74 17.52
CA ARG A 176 -13.76 14.14 17.14
C ARG A 176 -14.86 14.58 16.17
N ARG A 177 -15.30 15.85 16.30
CA ARG A 177 -16.40 16.41 15.48
C ARG A 177 -16.08 16.36 13.98
N LYS A 178 -14.88 16.76 13.59
CA LYS A 178 -14.45 16.78 12.21
C LYS A 178 -13.93 15.40 11.80
N ILE A 179 -14.59 14.78 10.84
CA ILE A 179 -14.30 13.39 10.44
C ILE A 179 -12.84 13.19 10.06
N ARG A 180 -12.24 14.13 9.30
CA ARG A 180 -10.83 14.04 8.88
C ARG A 180 -9.81 14.08 10.03
N ASP A 181 -10.21 14.52 11.21
CA ASP A 181 -9.34 14.58 12.38
C ASP A 181 -9.45 13.29 13.24
N ARG A 182 -10.35 12.38 12.89
CA ARG A 182 -10.55 11.12 13.62
C ARG A 182 -9.43 10.10 13.40
N PHE A 183 -8.88 10.08 12.19
CA PHE A 183 -7.70 9.29 11.86
C PHE A 183 -6.85 10.05 10.84
N THR A 184 -5.68 10.49 11.25
CA THR A 184 -4.78 11.33 10.45
C THR A 184 -3.54 10.56 10.01
N SER A 185 -2.80 11.07 9.02
CA SER A 185 -1.52 10.49 8.60
C SER A 185 -0.46 10.48 9.71
N ASP A 186 -0.55 11.39 10.67
CA ASP A 186 0.37 11.42 11.81
C ASP A 186 0.02 10.31 12.82
N MET A 187 -1.27 10.10 13.11
CA MET A 187 -1.72 8.94 13.89
C MET A 187 -1.35 7.63 13.20
N LEU A 188 -1.50 7.54 11.87
CA LEU A 188 -1.05 6.37 11.11
C LEU A 188 0.44 6.12 11.31
N ALA A 189 1.28 7.18 11.26
CA ALA A 189 2.72 7.04 11.49
C ALA A 189 3.03 6.55 12.93
N GLU A 190 2.35 7.08 13.93
CA GLU A 190 2.48 6.64 15.34
C GLU A 190 2.09 5.17 15.51
N TYR A 191 0.97 4.74 14.92
CA TYR A 191 0.50 3.35 14.99
C TYR A 191 1.45 2.39 14.27
N CYS A 192 1.99 2.80 13.12
CA CYS A 192 3.01 2.03 12.41
C CYS A 192 4.30 1.91 13.22
N ALA A 193 4.75 2.99 13.85
CA ALA A 193 5.96 2.99 14.68
C ALA A 193 5.84 2.01 15.87
N ALA A 194 4.65 1.90 16.48
CA ALA A 194 4.38 0.92 17.53
C ALA A 194 4.51 -0.55 17.03
N LEU A 195 4.36 -0.78 15.73
CA LEU A 195 4.57 -2.08 15.08
C LEU A 195 6.01 -2.25 14.55
N GLY A 196 6.88 -1.26 14.71
CA GLY A 196 8.24 -1.26 14.15
C GLY A 196 8.30 -0.98 12.64
N ILE A 197 7.28 -0.29 12.09
CA ILE A 197 7.17 0.06 10.68
C ILE A 197 7.28 1.59 10.53
N GLU A 198 8.16 2.07 9.65
CA GLU A 198 8.37 3.49 9.35
C GLU A 198 7.99 3.80 7.88
N PRO A 199 6.70 3.77 7.50
CA PRO A 199 6.28 3.73 6.11
C PRO A 199 6.52 5.03 5.34
N PHE A 200 6.73 6.14 6.04
CA PHE A 200 6.97 7.46 5.45
C PHE A 200 8.44 7.73 5.16
N GLU A 201 9.34 6.91 5.73
CA GLU A 201 10.79 7.12 5.64
C GLU A 201 11.41 6.22 4.57
N GLU A 202 12.00 6.81 3.52
CA GLU A 202 12.63 6.03 2.44
C GLU A 202 13.77 5.15 2.98
N ALA A 203 14.50 5.63 3.99
CA ALA A 203 15.57 4.88 4.63
C ALA A 203 15.10 3.62 5.37
N PHE A 204 13.79 3.44 5.60
CA PHE A 204 13.22 2.23 6.18
C PHE A 204 13.28 1.05 5.21
N TYR A 205 13.24 1.32 3.91
CA TYR A 205 13.27 0.28 2.87
C TYR A 205 14.72 -0.08 2.55
N GLY A 206 15.03 -1.37 2.66
CA GLY A 206 16.35 -1.89 2.38
C GLY A 206 16.67 -1.95 0.88
N PRO A 207 17.94 -2.19 0.52
CA PRO A 207 18.35 -2.24 -0.88
C PRO A 207 17.99 -3.56 -1.58
N ALA A 208 17.58 -4.59 -0.84
CA ALA A 208 17.27 -5.91 -1.40
C ALA A 208 15.76 -6.06 -1.65
N GLY A 209 15.42 -6.64 -2.79
CA GLY A 209 14.04 -6.99 -3.13
C GLY A 209 13.94 -8.24 -4.00
N VAL A 210 12.72 -8.73 -4.17
CA VAL A 210 12.38 -9.81 -5.09
C VAL A 210 11.25 -9.34 -6.00
N LEU A 211 11.51 -9.30 -7.30
CA LEU A 211 10.49 -9.06 -8.31
C LEU A 211 9.86 -10.38 -8.73
N VAL A 212 8.55 -10.46 -8.59
CA VAL A 212 7.73 -11.58 -9.06
C VAL A 212 6.98 -11.14 -10.32
N THR A 213 7.09 -11.91 -11.39
CA THR A 213 6.41 -11.65 -12.67
C THR A 213 5.54 -12.85 -13.04
N SER A 214 4.31 -12.56 -13.45
CA SER A 214 3.31 -13.55 -13.84
C SER A 214 2.85 -13.29 -15.28
N ASP A 215 2.69 -14.35 -16.08
CA ASP A 215 2.14 -14.27 -17.43
C ASP A 215 0.61 -14.05 -17.37
N VAL A 216 0.19 -12.95 -16.77
CA VAL A 216 -1.22 -12.55 -16.73
C VAL A 216 -1.54 -11.80 -18.00
N PRO A 217 -2.59 -12.19 -18.75
CA PRO A 217 -3.04 -11.40 -19.90
C PRO A 217 -3.36 -9.97 -19.46
N THR A 218 -2.76 -9.00 -20.11
CA THR A 218 -3.18 -7.61 -19.96
C THR A 218 -4.59 -7.51 -20.50
N ALA A 219 -5.52 -6.96 -19.72
CA ALA A 219 -6.89 -6.74 -20.21
C ALA A 219 -6.81 -5.91 -21.51
N PRO A 220 -7.47 -6.32 -22.60
CA PRO A 220 -7.34 -5.66 -23.92
C PRO A 220 -7.63 -4.15 -23.90
N GLU A 221 -8.43 -3.70 -22.95
CA GLU A 221 -8.80 -2.28 -22.75
C GLU A 221 -8.06 -1.64 -21.57
N GLY A 222 -7.14 -2.36 -20.95
CA GLY A 222 -6.39 -1.88 -19.78
C GLY A 222 -5.40 -0.78 -20.15
N LYS A 223 -5.52 0.37 -19.50
CA LYS A 223 -4.55 1.45 -19.65
C LYS A 223 -3.17 0.99 -19.15
N VAL A 224 -2.13 1.33 -19.91
CA VAL A 224 -0.73 1.00 -19.59
C VAL A 224 0.07 2.29 -19.62
N LEU A 225 0.63 2.70 -18.48
CA LEU A 225 1.32 3.98 -18.31
C LEU A 225 2.66 3.79 -17.59
N ARG A 226 3.63 4.64 -17.90
CA ARG A 226 4.81 4.81 -17.05
C ARG A 226 4.43 5.54 -15.76
N LEU A 227 5.27 5.46 -14.75
CA LEU A 227 5.00 6.13 -13.45
C LEU A 227 4.73 7.63 -13.63
N THR A 228 5.57 8.33 -14.42
CA THR A 228 5.40 9.76 -14.68
C THR A 228 4.12 10.10 -15.44
N GLU A 229 3.70 9.24 -16.37
CA GLU A 229 2.44 9.39 -17.10
C GLU A 229 1.23 9.15 -16.17
N ALA A 230 1.33 8.18 -15.28
CA ALA A 230 0.32 7.92 -14.26
C ALA A 230 0.21 9.10 -13.28
N GLN A 231 1.34 9.66 -12.86
CA GLN A 231 1.36 10.87 -12.02
C GLN A 231 0.65 12.05 -12.71
N ALA A 232 0.97 12.31 -13.97
CA ALA A 232 0.30 13.35 -14.73
C ALA A 232 -1.21 13.07 -14.86
N TRP A 233 -1.59 11.82 -15.16
CA TRP A 233 -2.98 11.38 -15.29
C TRP A 233 -3.81 11.63 -14.02
N PHE A 234 -3.25 11.37 -12.83
CA PHE A 234 -3.92 11.59 -11.55
C PHE A 234 -3.68 12.98 -10.96
N GLY A 235 -2.92 13.85 -11.62
CA GLY A 235 -2.55 15.16 -11.08
C GLY A 235 -1.67 15.08 -9.83
N ILE A 236 -0.86 14.04 -9.73
CA ILE A 236 0.07 13.84 -8.62
C ILE A 236 1.26 14.79 -8.80
N ARG A 237 1.56 15.55 -7.76
CA ARG A 237 2.72 16.45 -7.71
C ARG A 237 3.71 15.91 -6.68
N PRO A 238 4.76 15.19 -7.11
CA PRO A 238 5.77 14.64 -6.20
C PRO A 238 6.38 15.74 -5.33
N GLY A 239 6.52 15.49 -4.03
CA GLY A 239 7.14 16.42 -3.07
C GLY A 239 6.29 17.64 -2.69
N ALA A 240 5.10 17.83 -3.22
CA ALA A 240 4.28 19.00 -2.94
C ALA A 240 3.84 19.13 -1.45
N ASN A 241 3.91 18.05 -0.69
CA ASN A 241 3.53 18.01 0.73
C ASN A 241 4.71 18.17 1.70
N GLU A 242 5.93 18.39 1.20
CA GLU A 242 7.12 18.65 2.03
C GLU A 242 7.22 20.12 2.49
N GLN A 243 6.42 21.02 1.90
CA GLN A 243 6.45 22.45 2.19
C GLN A 243 5.17 22.90 2.88
N VAL A 244 5.02 22.61 4.16
CA VAL A 244 4.25 23.45 5.10
C VAL A 244 4.98 23.41 6.44
N PRO A 245 5.92 24.34 6.71
CA PRO A 245 6.20 24.73 8.08
C PRO A 245 4.92 25.37 8.62
N GLY A 246 4.47 24.87 9.77
CA GLY A 246 3.29 25.31 10.52
C GLY A 246 3.28 26.75 10.92
#